data_de49ff5893421f30ffbb95b34b5504fd
#
_entry.id   de49ff5893421f30ffbb95b34b5504fd
#
_cell.length_a   1.000
_cell.length_b   1.000
_cell.length_c   1.000
_cell.angle_alpha   90.00
_cell.angle_beta   90.00
_cell.angle_gamma   90.00
#
_symmetry.space_group_name_H-M   'P 1'
#
loop_
_entity.id
_entity.type
_entity.pdbx_description
1 polymer ?
#
loop_
_entity_poly.entity_id
_entity_poly.type
_entity_poly.pdbx_seq_one_letter_code
_entity_poly.pdbx_strand_id
1 'polypeptide(L)'
;MTERLSIRRSTAVIVIAVSFAAHAGDTRENRGNDPFLHVSSAIADCPAPRGPFETEQEWLDEAHYRIERGNSCWIAGRCRLSNSYEYDKEIAQSVTRRLASLNASLQWREKTSLWLTLQRRFIYLDGCVSRDFDTARFVSALGETADVEKVIDRTTRRP
;
A
#
# COMPACT_ATOMS: atom_id res chain seq x y z
N MET A 1 24.10 -45.75 72.03
CA MET A 1 24.67 -44.70 71.16
C MET A 1 24.11 -44.93 69.77
N THR A 2 23.05 -44.18 69.39
CA THR A 2 22.38 -44.32 68.06
C THR A 2 22.40 -42.94 67.42
N GLU A 3 23.25 -42.79 66.40
CA GLU A 3 23.36 -41.59 65.62
C GLU A 3 22.24 -41.58 64.58
N ARG A 4 21.43 -40.51 64.56
CA ARG A 4 20.40 -40.27 63.53
C ARG A 4 21.02 -39.44 62.40
N LEU A 5 21.13 -40.06 61.20
CA LEU A 5 21.57 -39.40 59.98
C LEU A 5 20.44 -38.57 59.44
N SER A 6 20.59 -37.25 59.41
CA SER A 6 19.62 -36.29 58.89
C SER A 6 19.89 -36.06 57.38
N ILE A 7 19.05 -36.58 56.54
CA ILE A 7 19.10 -36.37 55.07
C ILE A 7 18.40 -35.05 54.75
N ARG A 8 19.18 -34.00 54.41
CA ARG A 8 18.64 -32.75 53.85
C ARG A 8 18.28 -32.96 52.38
N ARG A 9 16.99 -32.89 52.07
CA ARG A 9 16.51 -32.86 50.69
C ARG A 9 16.65 -31.43 50.15
N SER A 10 17.61 -31.22 49.23
CA SER A 10 17.74 -29.98 48.46
C SER A 10 16.76 -30.04 47.27
N THR A 11 15.74 -29.21 47.30
CA THR A 11 14.80 -29.02 46.18
C THR A 11 15.45 -28.05 45.20
N ALA A 12 15.90 -28.55 44.06
CA ALA A 12 16.37 -27.70 42.95
C ALA A 12 15.16 -27.11 42.19
N VAL A 13 15.01 -25.80 42.23
CA VAL A 13 14.01 -25.07 41.44
C VAL A 13 14.59 -24.83 40.04
N ILE A 14 14.10 -25.51 39.06
CA ILE A 14 14.44 -25.27 37.65
C ILE A 14 13.60 -24.08 37.16
N VAL A 15 14.23 -22.93 36.98
CA VAL A 15 13.61 -21.76 36.32
C VAL A 15 13.76 -21.95 34.82
N ILE A 16 12.66 -22.29 34.15
CA ILE A 16 12.61 -22.34 32.68
C ILE A 16 12.41 -20.90 32.17
N ALA A 17 13.47 -20.29 31.64
CA ALA A 17 13.41 -19.01 30.97
C ALA A 17 12.76 -19.24 29.58
N VAL A 18 11.51 -18.85 29.43
CA VAL A 18 10.81 -18.82 28.11
C VAL A 18 11.31 -17.58 27.40
N SER A 19 12.23 -17.74 26.44
CA SER A 19 12.68 -16.68 25.54
C SER A 19 11.58 -16.43 24.52
N PHE A 20 10.85 -15.31 24.66
CA PHE A 20 10.00 -14.80 23.58
C PHE A 20 10.93 -14.24 22.49
N ALA A 21 11.12 -15.00 21.41
CA ALA A 21 11.70 -14.48 20.18
C ALA A 21 10.70 -13.47 19.60
N ALA A 22 10.97 -12.18 19.75
CA ALA A 22 10.24 -11.14 19.04
C ALA A 22 10.49 -11.35 17.55
N HIS A 23 9.45 -11.68 16.80
CA HIS A 23 9.51 -11.76 15.35
C HIS A 23 9.64 -10.34 14.80
N ALA A 24 10.87 -9.93 14.48
CA ALA A 24 11.18 -8.62 13.90
C ALA A 24 10.74 -8.49 12.42
N GLY A 25 10.00 -9.47 11.89
CA GLY A 25 9.74 -9.62 10.45
C GLY A 25 8.45 -9.01 9.92
N ASP A 26 7.57 -8.47 10.76
CA ASP A 26 6.16 -8.26 10.35
C ASP A 26 5.75 -6.79 10.20
N THR A 27 6.65 -5.84 10.43
CA THR A 27 6.35 -4.41 10.28
C THR A 27 6.36 -4.03 8.80
N ARG A 28 5.19 -3.54 8.30
CA ARG A 28 5.06 -3.06 6.93
C ARG A 28 5.27 -1.56 6.86
N GLU A 29 6.09 -1.13 5.92
CA GLU A 29 6.42 0.28 5.69
C GLU A 29 6.33 0.63 4.21
N ASN A 30 6.02 1.87 3.90
CA ASN A 30 6.09 2.39 2.53
C ASN A 30 7.55 2.75 2.18
N ARG A 31 8.37 1.73 1.94
CA ARG A 31 9.81 1.87 1.70
C ARG A 31 10.12 2.56 0.38
N GLY A 32 9.24 2.42 -0.60
CA GLY A 32 9.33 3.10 -1.90
C GLY A 32 8.95 4.57 -1.85
N ASN A 33 8.38 5.04 -0.73
CA ASN A 33 7.81 6.38 -0.60
C ASN A 33 6.80 6.69 -1.73
N ASP A 34 6.07 5.68 -2.16
CA ASP A 34 5.07 5.77 -3.20
C ASP A 34 3.84 6.55 -2.67
N PRO A 35 3.31 7.54 -3.40
CA PRO A 35 2.14 8.27 -2.93
C PRO A 35 0.94 7.34 -2.71
N PHE A 36 0.34 7.45 -1.52
CA PHE A 36 -0.84 6.69 -1.11
C PHE A 36 -1.91 7.64 -0.59
N LEU A 37 -3.00 7.80 -1.34
CA LEU A 37 -4.02 8.81 -1.10
C LEU A 37 -5.35 8.15 -0.74
N HIS A 38 -5.87 8.40 0.45
CA HIS A 38 -7.26 8.11 0.80
C HIS A 38 -8.12 9.30 0.35
N VAL A 39 -8.96 9.10 -0.66
CA VAL A 39 -9.64 10.20 -1.34
C VAL A 39 -11.14 10.29 -1.06
N SER A 40 -11.78 9.19 -0.65
CA SER A 40 -13.21 9.16 -0.26
C SER A 40 -13.52 8.05 0.73
N SER A 41 -14.65 8.20 1.49
CA SER A 41 -15.05 7.28 2.55
C SER A 41 -16.57 7.19 2.72
N ALA A 42 -17.35 7.28 1.63
CA ALA A 42 -18.81 7.31 1.70
C ALA A 42 -19.45 5.93 1.90
N ILE A 43 -18.77 4.85 1.50
CA ILE A 43 -19.29 3.49 1.61
C ILE A 43 -18.81 2.88 2.92
N ALA A 44 -19.77 2.55 3.81
CA ALA A 44 -19.48 1.88 5.06
C ALA A 44 -18.85 0.48 4.82
N ASP A 45 -18.07 0.01 5.78
CA ASP A 45 -17.46 -1.33 5.78
C ASP A 45 -16.60 -1.64 4.53
N CYS A 46 -16.12 -0.60 3.84
CA CYS A 46 -15.15 -0.78 2.78
C CYS A 46 -13.77 -1.06 3.40
N PRO A 47 -13.18 -2.24 3.14
CA PRO A 47 -11.88 -2.56 3.73
C PRO A 47 -10.78 -1.66 3.14
N ALA A 48 -9.94 -1.13 4.02
CA ALA A 48 -8.76 -0.40 3.59
C ALA A 48 -7.79 -1.35 2.84
N PRO A 49 -7.27 -0.95 1.68
CA PRO A 49 -6.29 -1.76 0.97
C PRO A 49 -4.95 -1.76 1.69
N ARG A 50 -4.12 -2.75 1.40
CA ARG A 50 -2.75 -2.80 1.91
C ARG A 50 -1.93 -1.58 1.50
N GLY A 51 -2.21 -1.01 0.33
CA GLY A 51 -1.41 0.07 -0.23
C GLY A 51 0.03 -0.35 -0.56
N PRO A 52 0.97 0.60 -0.58
CA PRO A 52 2.38 0.34 -0.90
C PRO A 52 3.20 -0.08 0.33
N PHE A 53 2.55 -0.64 1.35
CA PHE A 53 3.23 -1.05 2.57
C PHE A 53 3.75 -2.48 2.44
N GLU A 54 5.05 -2.66 2.64
CA GLU A 54 5.78 -3.91 2.43
C GLU A 54 6.60 -4.27 3.67
N THR A 55 6.78 -5.58 3.91
CA THR A 55 7.80 -6.05 4.84
C THR A 55 9.19 -5.80 4.26
N GLU A 56 10.23 -5.93 5.08
CA GLU A 56 11.60 -5.80 4.58
C GLU A 56 11.91 -6.85 3.51
N GLN A 57 11.46 -8.08 3.70
CA GLN A 57 11.69 -9.15 2.73
C GLN A 57 10.97 -8.87 1.40
N GLU A 58 9.69 -8.48 1.42
CA GLU A 58 8.95 -8.11 0.20
C GLU A 58 9.64 -6.96 -0.55
N TRP A 59 10.16 -5.96 0.19
CA TRP A 59 10.90 -4.86 -0.41
C TRP A 59 12.20 -5.32 -1.08
N LEU A 60 12.99 -6.17 -0.41
CA LEU A 60 14.23 -6.69 -0.97
C LEU A 60 13.98 -7.53 -2.23
N ASP A 61 12.93 -8.34 -2.22
CA ASP A 61 12.51 -9.15 -3.37
C ASP A 61 12.09 -8.27 -4.57
N GLU A 62 11.50 -7.10 -4.31
CA GLU A 62 11.07 -6.15 -5.35
C GLU A 62 12.16 -5.15 -5.78
N ALA A 63 13.17 -4.89 -4.95
CA ALA A 63 14.13 -3.80 -5.17
C ALA A 63 14.83 -3.88 -6.53
N HIS A 64 15.22 -5.08 -6.94
CA HIS A 64 15.85 -5.31 -8.25
C HIS A 64 14.91 -4.95 -9.41
N TYR A 65 13.67 -5.40 -9.35
CA TYR A 65 12.67 -5.09 -10.37
C TYR A 65 12.28 -3.60 -10.40
N ARG A 66 12.32 -2.92 -9.26
CA ARG A 66 12.07 -1.47 -9.21
C ARG A 66 13.10 -0.70 -10.01
N ILE A 67 14.38 -1.08 -9.96
CA ILE A 67 15.45 -0.46 -10.75
C ILE A 67 15.22 -0.68 -12.24
N GLU A 68 15.01 -1.92 -12.67
CA GLU A 68 14.80 -2.26 -14.08
C GLU A 68 13.54 -1.61 -14.66
N ARG A 69 12.44 -1.62 -13.92
CA ARG A 69 11.18 -1.02 -14.36
C ARG A 69 11.22 0.50 -14.30
N GLY A 70 11.99 1.07 -13.37
CA GLY A 70 12.09 2.51 -13.19
C GLY A 70 12.68 3.21 -14.40
N ASN A 71 13.71 2.66 -15.02
CA ASN A 71 14.41 3.30 -16.13
C ASN A 71 13.93 2.87 -17.53
N SER A 72 13.05 1.88 -17.63
CA SER A 72 12.64 1.27 -18.91
C SER A 72 12.07 2.26 -19.92
N CYS A 73 11.26 3.22 -19.49
CA CYS A 73 10.69 4.23 -20.40
C CYS A 73 11.73 5.29 -20.82
N TRP A 74 12.71 5.58 -19.97
CA TRP A 74 13.83 6.46 -20.30
C TRP A 74 14.73 5.84 -21.36
N ILE A 75 15.13 4.58 -21.17
CA ILE A 75 15.93 3.82 -22.13
C ILE A 75 15.22 3.75 -23.49
N ALA A 76 13.89 3.61 -23.46
CA ALA A 76 13.05 3.61 -24.69
C ALA A 76 12.82 5.00 -25.29
N GLY A 77 13.41 6.07 -24.75
CA GLY A 77 13.25 7.46 -25.22
C GLY A 77 11.84 8.04 -25.04
N ARG A 78 11.01 7.46 -24.16
CA ARG A 78 9.60 7.86 -23.98
C ARG A 78 9.35 8.68 -22.72
N CYS A 79 10.33 8.83 -21.85
CA CYS A 79 10.23 9.57 -20.60
C CYS A 79 11.23 10.70 -20.52
N ARG A 80 10.85 11.83 -19.89
CA ARG A 80 11.71 12.98 -19.63
C ARG A 80 12.60 12.79 -18.39
N LEU A 81 12.18 11.95 -17.43
CA LEU A 81 12.96 11.62 -16.24
C LEU A 81 13.56 10.23 -16.37
N SER A 82 14.75 10.05 -15.83
CA SER A 82 15.51 8.80 -15.90
C SER A 82 14.88 7.65 -15.10
N ASN A 83 14.06 8.00 -14.12
CA ASN A 83 13.34 7.03 -13.29
C ASN A 83 11.86 7.37 -13.24
N SER A 84 11.02 6.42 -13.66
CA SER A 84 9.57 6.62 -13.74
C SER A 84 8.88 6.77 -12.37
N TYR A 85 9.50 6.36 -11.27
CA TYR A 85 9.00 6.62 -9.92
C TYR A 85 9.13 8.08 -9.49
N GLU A 86 10.01 8.85 -10.12
CA GLU A 86 10.16 10.29 -9.83
C GLU A 86 8.95 11.11 -10.26
N TYR A 87 8.15 10.61 -11.21
CA TYR A 87 6.90 11.26 -11.63
C TYR A 87 5.78 11.17 -10.60
N ASP A 88 5.80 10.13 -9.74
CA ASP A 88 4.64 9.75 -8.94
C ASP A 88 4.19 10.87 -7.99
N LYS A 89 5.12 11.66 -7.45
CA LYS A 89 4.81 12.83 -6.61
C LYS A 89 4.13 13.96 -7.38
N GLU A 90 4.59 14.24 -8.60
CA GLU A 90 3.98 15.26 -9.47
C GLU A 90 2.59 14.79 -9.94
N ILE A 91 2.47 13.51 -10.31
CA ILE A 91 1.20 12.90 -10.68
C ILE A 91 0.21 12.97 -9.51
N ALA A 92 0.63 12.67 -8.27
CA ALA A 92 -0.23 12.74 -7.08
C ALA A 92 -0.86 14.13 -6.89
N GLN A 93 -0.07 15.18 -7.07
CA GLN A 93 -0.57 16.55 -7.01
C GLN A 93 -1.55 16.87 -8.16
N SER A 94 -1.24 16.40 -9.36
CA SER A 94 -2.09 16.62 -10.54
C SER A 94 -3.41 15.84 -10.45
N VAL A 95 -3.37 14.61 -9.96
CA VAL A 95 -4.54 13.78 -9.67
C VAL A 95 -5.42 14.44 -8.61
N THR A 96 -4.84 15.00 -7.53
CA THR A 96 -5.60 15.70 -6.50
C THR A 96 -6.38 16.90 -7.06
N ARG A 97 -5.76 17.68 -7.93
CA ARG A 97 -6.45 18.79 -8.62
C ARG A 97 -7.54 18.28 -9.56
N ARG A 98 -7.26 17.23 -10.31
CA ARG A 98 -8.24 16.64 -11.22
C ARG A 98 -9.45 16.06 -10.50
N LEU A 99 -9.24 15.34 -9.41
CA LEU A 99 -10.31 14.83 -8.54
C LEU A 99 -11.25 15.94 -8.06
N ALA A 100 -10.71 17.09 -7.69
CA ALA A 100 -11.53 18.23 -7.27
C ALA A 100 -12.49 18.67 -8.38
N SER A 101 -12.04 18.70 -9.65
CA SER A 101 -12.89 19.10 -10.78
C SER A 101 -13.91 18.04 -11.19
N LEU A 102 -13.62 16.76 -10.95
CA LEU A 102 -14.51 15.64 -11.36
C LEU A 102 -15.73 15.46 -10.45
N ASN A 103 -15.71 15.98 -9.21
CA ASN A 103 -16.80 15.73 -8.27
C ASN A 103 -18.15 16.28 -8.74
N ALA A 104 -18.17 17.45 -9.35
CA ALA A 104 -19.40 18.08 -9.85
C ALA A 104 -20.13 17.20 -10.89
N SER A 105 -19.39 16.42 -11.69
CA SER A 105 -19.97 15.63 -12.78
C SER A 105 -20.16 14.14 -12.44
N LEU A 106 -19.37 13.60 -11.49
CA LEU A 106 -19.35 12.17 -11.17
C LEU A 106 -19.85 11.87 -9.76
N GLN A 107 -19.91 12.86 -8.87
CA GLN A 107 -20.30 12.68 -7.46
C GLN A 107 -19.49 11.54 -6.79
N TRP A 108 -18.21 11.44 -7.13
CA TRP A 108 -17.39 10.30 -6.70
C TRP A 108 -17.20 10.29 -5.18
N ARG A 109 -17.15 11.46 -4.52
CA ARG A 109 -17.00 11.51 -3.07
C ARG A 109 -18.17 10.88 -2.32
N GLU A 110 -19.36 11.04 -2.85
CA GLU A 110 -20.62 10.56 -2.27
C GLU A 110 -20.90 9.09 -2.61
N LYS A 111 -20.27 8.57 -3.65
CA LYS A 111 -20.53 7.23 -4.22
C LYS A 111 -19.43 6.21 -4.03
N THR A 112 -18.34 6.60 -3.35
CA THR A 112 -17.16 5.73 -3.27
C THR A 112 -16.44 5.82 -1.92
N SER A 113 -15.66 4.79 -1.64
CA SER A 113 -14.60 4.78 -0.63
C SER A 113 -13.32 4.30 -1.31
N LEU A 114 -12.42 5.22 -1.65
CA LEU A 114 -11.31 4.98 -2.57
C LEU A 114 -9.96 5.36 -2.00
N TRP A 115 -8.99 4.55 -2.36
CA TRP A 115 -7.56 4.76 -2.19
C TRP A 115 -6.87 4.71 -3.54
N LEU A 116 -5.84 5.56 -3.70
CA LEU A 116 -5.00 5.62 -4.88
C LEU A 116 -3.56 5.35 -4.46
N THR A 117 -2.94 4.34 -5.04
CA THR A 117 -1.50 4.13 -4.95
C THR A 117 -0.88 4.53 -6.29
N LEU A 118 0.12 5.42 -6.25
CA LEU A 118 0.84 5.82 -7.44
C LEU A 118 2.22 5.15 -7.44
N GLN A 119 2.49 4.42 -8.49
CA GLN A 119 3.75 3.67 -8.63
C GLN A 119 4.15 3.63 -10.09
N ARG A 120 5.32 4.19 -10.42
CA ARG A 120 5.87 4.10 -11.77
C ARG A 120 4.92 4.64 -12.84
N ARG A 121 4.27 5.80 -12.55
CA ARG A 121 3.28 6.44 -13.42
C ARG A 121 1.95 5.68 -13.56
N PHE A 122 1.78 4.58 -12.84
CA PHE A 122 0.51 3.88 -12.75
C PHE A 122 -0.28 4.37 -11.55
N ILE A 123 -1.60 4.45 -11.71
CA ILE A 123 -2.55 4.67 -10.62
C ILE A 123 -3.25 3.34 -10.35
N TYR A 124 -3.03 2.77 -9.19
CA TYR A 124 -3.82 1.65 -8.68
C TYR A 124 -4.99 2.22 -7.89
N LEU A 125 -6.20 1.96 -8.37
CA LEU A 125 -7.45 2.41 -7.77
C LEU A 125 -8.05 1.28 -6.96
N ASP A 126 -7.97 1.37 -5.64
CA ASP A 126 -8.49 0.36 -4.73
C ASP A 126 -9.68 0.91 -3.93
N GLY A 127 -10.57 0.01 -3.47
CA GLY A 127 -11.67 0.37 -2.59
C GLY A 127 -13.04 -0.11 -3.06
N CYS A 128 -14.07 0.63 -2.67
CA CYS A 128 -15.45 0.28 -2.94
C CYS A 128 -16.17 1.39 -3.71
N VAL A 129 -17.04 0.98 -4.62
CA VAL A 129 -17.89 1.88 -5.39
C VAL A 129 -19.35 1.44 -5.30
N SER A 130 -20.29 2.40 -5.30
CA SER A 130 -21.71 2.11 -5.35
C SER A 130 -22.09 1.48 -6.71
N ARG A 131 -23.23 0.80 -6.77
CA ARG A 131 -23.68 0.11 -8.00
C ARG A 131 -23.92 1.04 -9.16
N ASP A 132 -24.37 2.24 -8.90
CA ASP A 132 -24.70 3.28 -9.88
C ASP A 132 -23.51 4.20 -10.22
N PHE A 133 -22.32 3.94 -9.66
CA PHE A 133 -21.14 4.73 -9.97
C PHE A 133 -20.52 4.32 -11.32
N ASP A 134 -20.28 5.30 -12.18
CA ASP A 134 -19.61 5.10 -13.47
C ASP A 134 -18.08 5.04 -13.29
N THR A 135 -17.62 3.86 -12.86
CA THR A 135 -16.19 3.60 -12.64
C THR A 135 -15.38 3.74 -13.92
N ALA A 136 -15.95 3.33 -15.06
CA ALA A 136 -15.23 3.39 -16.35
C ALA A 136 -14.90 4.83 -16.74
N ARG A 137 -15.88 5.74 -16.60
CA ARG A 137 -15.69 7.17 -16.86
C ARG A 137 -14.70 7.79 -15.86
N PHE A 138 -14.75 7.38 -14.60
CA PHE A 138 -13.82 7.86 -13.57
C PHE A 138 -12.38 7.42 -13.86
N VAL A 139 -12.17 6.14 -14.20
CA VAL A 139 -10.87 5.59 -14.60
C VAL A 139 -10.31 6.30 -15.84
N SER A 140 -11.16 6.48 -16.86
CA SER A 140 -10.78 7.22 -18.07
C SER A 140 -10.32 8.65 -17.74
N ALA A 141 -11.11 9.35 -16.92
CA ALA A 141 -10.78 10.70 -16.50
C ALA A 141 -9.47 10.80 -15.69
N LEU A 142 -9.17 9.84 -14.83
CA LEU A 142 -7.88 9.77 -14.13
C LEU A 142 -6.73 9.52 -15.10
N GLY A 143 -6.96 8.67 -16.11
CA GLY A 143 -5.96 8.34 -17.14
C GLY A 143 -5.54 9.51 -18.02
N GLU A 144 -6.39 10.55 -18.12
CA GLU A 144 -6.05 11.79 -18.84
C GLU A 144 -5.14 12.73 -18.03
N THR A 145 -4.76 12.39 -16.79
CA THR A 145 -3.81 13.19 -16.01
C THR A 145 -2.42 13.09 -16.66
N ALA A 146 -1.75 14.24 -16.78
CA ALA A 146 -0.42 14.29 -17.37
C ALA A 146 0.54 13.30 -16.70
N ASP A 147 1.38 12.67 -17.51
CA ASP A 147 2.37 11.68 -17.13
C ASP A 147 1.79 10.34 -16.59
N VAL A 148 0.49 10.17 -16.44
CA VAL A 148 -0.12 8.88 -16.12
C VAL A 148 -0.01 7.95 -17.34
N GLU A 149 0.56 6.77 -17.12
CA GLU A 149 0.67 5.74 -18.16
C GLU A 149 -0.56 4.83 -18.19
N LYS A 150 -1.09 4.48 -17.02
CA LYS A 150 -2.25 3.61 -16.88
C LYS A 150 -2.94 3.75 -15.54
N VAL A 151 -4.26 3.62 -15.53
CA VAL A 151 -5.06 3.42 -14.31
C VAL A 151 -5.48 1.95 -14.26
N ILE A 152 -5.23 1.30 -13.11
CA ILE A 152 -5.56 -0.10 -12.84
C ILE A 152 -6.69 -0.11 -11.83
N ASP A 153 -7.89 -0.46 -12.28
CA ASP A 153 -9.07 -0.58 -11.44
C ASP A 153 -9.07 -1.91 -10.67
N ARG A 154 -9.09 -1.81 -9.34
CA ARG A 154 -9.20 -2.92 -8.39
C ARG A 154 -10.39 -2.74 -7.47
N THR A 155 -11.32 -1.86 -7.83
CA THR A 155 -12.48 -1.56 -6.97
C THR A 155 -13.47 -2.71 -6.92
N THR A 156 -14.23 -2.77 -5.84
CA THR A 156 -15.34 -3.71 -5.68
C THR A 156 -16.66 -2.95 -5.59
N ARG A 157 -17.71 -3.48 -6.25
CA ARG A 157 -19.05 -2.91 -6.15
C ARG A 157 -19.71 -3.34 -4.84
N ARG A 158 -20.30 -2.37 -4.16
CA ARG A 158 -21.09 -2.59 -2.94
C ARG A 158 -22.53 -2.17 -3.15
N PRO A 159 -23.46 -2.71 -2.35
CA PRO A 159 -24.87 -2.34 -2.41
C PRO A 159 -25.10 -0.86 -2.21
#